data_cf253a77f3041b7db7ec1e40ff1bfb2a
#
_entry.id   cf253a77f3041b7db7ec1e40ff1bfb2a
#
_cell.length_a   1.000
_cell.length_b   1.000
_cell.length_c   1.000
_cell.angle_alpha   90.00
_cell.angle_beta   90.00
_cell.angle_gamma   90.00
#
_symmetry.space_group_name_H-M   'P 1'
#
loop_
_entity.id
_entity.type
_entity.pdbx_description
1 polymer ?
#
loop_
_entity_poly.entity_id
_entity_poly.type
_entity_poly.pdbx_seq_one_letter_code
_entity_poly.pdbx_strand_id
1 'polypeptide(L)'
;IEISKKSYIKWCGINDTRHISVILNNKVTLHNFYVPAGGDVPDTESNVKFAHKIAFLKEMISYFKEDKTKKKILVGDLNIAPYENDVWSHRQLLNVVSHTPIETENLKKLLNDGNWVDIMRKFIPLEEKVFSWWSYRNRDWKKSNRGRRLDHVWLSEDLLSSAKKMIVYKEARDWEKPSDHVPVVLEIDL
;
A
#
# COMPACT_ATOMS: atom_id res chain seq x y z
N ILE A 1 11.57 -13.18 -16.93
CA ILE A 1 11.40 -11.72 -16.99
C ILE A 1 12.70 -11.08 -16.57
N GLU A 2 13.23 -10.17 -17.39
CA GLU A 2 14.47 -9.44 -17.14
C GLU A 2 14.18 -7.98 -16.83
N ILE A 3 15.07 -7.35 -16.05
CA ILE A 3 14.98 -5.92 -15.74
C ILE A 3 15.80 -5.16 -16.79
N SER A 4 15.13 -4.29 -17.55
CA SER A 4 15.77 -3.44 -18.57
C SER A 4 16.29 -2.11 -18.00
N LYS A 5 15.63 -1.57 -16.96
CA LYS A 5 16.01 -0.31 -16.32
C LYS A 5 15.62 -0.30 -14.84
N LYS A 6 16.46 0.35 -14.01
CA LYS A 6 16.16 0.67 -12.60
C LYS A 6 16.14 2.19 -12.43
N SER A 7 15.24 2.70 -11.61
CA SER A 7 15.13 4.12 -11.29
C SER A 7 14.78 4.34 -9.82
N TYR A 8 15.27 5.44 -9.27
CA TYR A 8 15.01 5.87 -7.89
C TYR A 8 14.57 7.33 -7.92
N ILE A 9 13.57 7.67 -7.14
CA ILE A 9 13.10 9.05 -6.97
C ILE A 9 13.37 9.46 -5.52
N LYS A 10 13.87 10.67 -5.35
CA LYS A 10 14.07 11.29 -4.03
C LYS A 10 12.78 11.98 -3.63
N TRP A 11 11.93 11.27 -2.92
CA TRP A 11 10.67 11.81 -2.43
C TRP A 11 10.89 12.82 -1.31
N CYS A 12 10.17 13.95 -1.33
CA CYS A 12 10.32 15.06 -0.39
C CYS A 12 11.76 15.60 -0.31
N GLY A 13 12.54 15.47 -1.40
CA GLY A 13 13.95 15.86 -1.42
C GLY A 13 14.88 15.02 -0.56
N ILE A 14 14.40 13.94 0.07
CA ILE A 14 15.17 13.08 0.95
C ILE A 14 15.78 11.93 0.15
N ASN A 15 17.08 11.66 0.39
CA ASN A 15 17.77 10.54 -0.21
C ASN A 15 17.61 9.30 0.69
N ASP A 16 16.48 8.63 0.60
CA ASP A 16 16.17 7.41 1.32
C ASP A 16 15.84 6.24 0.37
N THR A 17 15.57 5.07 0.94
CA THR A 17 15.33 3.81 0.22
C THR A 17 13.84 3.45 0.15
N ARG A 18 12.94 4.45 0.13
CA ARG A 18 11.49 4.23 0.20
C ARG A 18 10.83 3.93 -1.13
N HIS A 19 11.57 4.07 -2.24
CA HIS A 19 11.04 3.80 -3.56
C HIS A 19 12.09 3.22 -4.48
N ILE A 20 11.69 2.23 -5.24
CA ILE A 20 12.41 1.75 -6.42
C ILE A 20 11.39 1.48 -7.53
N SER A 21 11.73 1.83 -8.76
CA SER A 21 11.00 1.37 -9.92
C SER A 21 11.92 0.62 -10.88
N VAL A 22 11.36 -0.37 -11.55
CA VAL A 22 12.04 -1.15 -12.58
C VAL A 22 11.18 -1.23 -13.82
N ILE A 23 11.80 -1.20 -14.98
CA ILE A 23 11.15 -1.50 -16.25
C ILE A 23 11.55 -2.92 -16.63
N LEU A 24 10.57 -3.78 -16.85
CA LEU A 24 10.75 -5.15 -17.30
C LEU A 24 10.91 -5.20 -18.83
N ASN A 25 11.48 -6.26 -19.36
CA ASN A 25 11.71 -6.45 -20.80
C ASN A 25 10.41 -6.42 -21.64
N ASN A 26 9.25 -6.72 -21.05
CA ASN A 26 7.92 -6.59 -21.64
C ASN A 26 7.30 -5.18 -21.53
N LYS A 27 8.12 -4.18 -21.17
CA LYS A 27 7.73 -2.76 -21.02
C LYS A 27 6.74 -2.49 -19.87
N VAL A 28 6.59 -3.39 -18.91
CA VAL A 28 5.84 -3.14 -17.68
C VAL A 28 6.72 -2.38 -16.71
N THR A 29 6.21 -1.29 -16.13
CA THR A 29 6.88 -0.53 -15.07
C THR A 29 6.36 -0.98 -13.71
N LEU A 30 7.22 -1.54 -12.88
CA LEU A 30 6.91 -1.94 -11.51
C LEU A 30 7.49 -0.93 -10.53
N HIS A 31 6.63 -0.33 -9.71
CA HIS A 31 7.00 0.54 -8.59
C HIS A 31 6.83 -0.22 -7.29
N ASN A 32 7.83 -0.18 -6.42
CA ASN A 32 7.75 -0.65 -5.04
C ASN A 32 7.94 0.52 -4.09
N PHE A 33 6.98 0.72 -3.19
CA PHE A 33 6.99 1.80 -2.21
C PHE A 33 6.98 1.27 -0.77
N TYR A 34 7.68 2.01 0.09
CA TYR A 34 7.55 1.95 1.54
C TYR A 34 7.19 3.35 2.04
N VAL A 35 5.90 3.66 2.07
CA VAL A 35 5.40 4.95 2.53
C VAL A 35 5.74 5.13 4.02
N PRO A 36 6.17 6.34 4.47
CA PRO A 36 6.45 6.57 5.88
C PRO A 36 5.31 6.13 6.81
N ALA A 37 5.63 5.45 7.90
CA ALA A 37 4.61 4.98 8.86
C ALA A 37 3.84 6.12 9.53
N GLY A 38 4.48 7.28 9.77
CA GLY A 38 3.83 8.47 10.31
C GLY A 38 3.89 8.61 11.83
N GLY A 39 4.46 7.64 12.55
CA GLY A 39 4.54 7.66 14.02
C GLY A 39 3.19 7.36 14.69
N ASP A 40 2.99 7.83 15.92
CA ASP A 40 1.82 7.47 16.74
C ASP A 40 0.75 8.58 16.82
N VAL A 41 1.13 9.84 16.57
CA VAL A 41 0.24 11.01 16.68
C VAL A 41 -0.14 11.50 15.27
N PRO A 42 -1.45 11.49 14.91
CA PRO A 42 -1.91 11.88 13.57
C PRO A 42 -2.11 13.39 13.44
N ASP A 43 -1.08 14.16 13.73
CA ASP A 43 -1.09 15.61 13.68
C ASP A 43 0.16 16.13 12.97
N THR A 44 -0.04 16.91 11.91
CA THR A 44 1.05 17.45 11.08
C THR A 44 1.82 18.59 11.73
N GLU A 45 1.26 19.25 12.74
CA GLU A 45 1.91 20.37 13.43
C GLU A 45 2.84 19.88 14.53
N SER A 46 2.38 18.89 15.31
CA SER A 46 3.13 18.36 16.46
C SER A 46 3.96 17.12 16.14
N ASN A 47 3.72 16.44 15.02
CA ASN A 47 4.43 15.20 14.64
C ASN A 47 5.06 15.31 13.25
N VAL A 48 6.36 15.59 13.22
CA VAL A 48 7.15 15.69 11.98
C VAL A 48 7.12 14.42 11.13
N LYS A 49 6.96 13.22 11.74
CA LYS A 49 6.86 11.96 11.01
C LYS A 49 5.52 11.85 10.27
N PHE A 50 4.45 12.34 10.88
CA PHE A 50 3.15 12.38 10.25
C PHE A 50 3.11 13.45 9.14
N ALA A 51 3.66 14.64 9.41
CA ALA A 51 3.81 15.68 8.40
C ALA A 51 4.57 15.18 7.17
N HIS A 52 5.69 14.47 7.37
CA HIS A 52 6.46 13.85 6.29
C HIS A 52 5.65 12.81 5.51
N LYS A 53 4.88 11.95 6.19
CA LYS A 53 3.99 10.99 5.53
C LYS A 53 2.98 11.68 4.60
N ILE A 54 2.33 12.73 5.08
CA ILE A 54 1.35 13.47 4.30
C ILE A 54 2.00 14.20 3.12
N ALA A 55 3.19 14.79 3.32
CA ALA A 55 3.96 15.42 2.24
C ALA A 55 4.37 14.38 1.17
N PHE A 56 4.83 13.20 1.58
CA PHE A 56 5.18 12.09 0.70
C PHE A 56 3.99 11.66 -0.18
N LEU A 57 2.80 11.50 0.41
CA LEU A 57 1.57 11.17 -0.33
C LEU A 57 1.20 12.25 -1.33
N LYS A 58 1.29 13.53 -0.95
CA LYS A 58 1.00 14.65 -1.85
C LYS A 58 1.95 14.68 -3.06
N GLU A 59 3.21 14.39 -2.84
CA GLU A 59 4.20 14.30 -3.92
C GLU A 59 3.92 13.09 -4.84
N MET A 60 3.58 11.92 -4.27
CA MET A 60 3.12 10.77 -5.06
C MET A 60 1.90 11.10 -5.91
N ILE A 61 0.90 11.80 -5.35
CA ILE A 61 -0.30 12.23 -6.08
C ILE A 61 0.10 13.10 -7.27
N SER A 62 0.93 14.11 -7.05
CA SER A 62 1.39 15.01 -8.11
C SER A 62 2.16 14.26 -9.20
N TYR A 63 3.06 13.38 -8.82
CA TYR A 63 3.85 12.58 -9.74
C TYR A 63 2.97 11.68 -10.63
N PHE A 64 2.09 10.88 -10.03
CA PHE A 64 1.29 9.92 -10.79
C PHE A 64 0.14 10.56 -11.56
N LYS A 65 -0.31 11.73 -11.18
CA LYS A 65 -1.26 12.54 -11.98
C LYS A 65 -0.67 12.94 -13.33
N GLU A 66 0.62 13.27 -13.36
CA GLU A 66 1.33 13.67 -14.59
C GLU A 66 1.89 12.45 -15.37
N ASP A 67 2.04 11.31 -14.70
CA ASP A 67 2.61 10.10 -15.33
C ASP A 67 1.61 9.44 -16.28
N LYS A 68 1.92 9.47 -17.59
CA LYS A 68 1.13 8.86 -18.68
C LYS A 68 1.65 7.49 -19.09
N THR A 69 2.56 6.91 -18.33
CA THR A 69 3.09 5.57 -18.60
C THR A 69 1.97 4.54 -18.53
N LYS A 70 1.92 3.67 -19.54
CA LYS A 70 1.03 2.52 -19.59
C LYS A 70 1.70 1.29 -18.95
N LYS A 71 0.90 0.26 -18.66
CA LYS A 71 1.36 -1.01 -18.09
C LYS A 71 2.20 -0.79 -16.83
N LYS A 72 1.54 -0.21 -15.82
CA LYS A 72 2.16 0.07 -14.52
C LYS A 72 1.63 -0.85 -13.44
N ILE A 73 2.51 -1.24 -12.54
CA ILE A 73 2.20 -1.97 -11.30
C ILE A 73 2.78 -1.17 -10.14
N LEU A 74 2.01 -0.94 -9.09
CA LEU A 74 2.47 -0.38 -7.83
C LEU A 74 2.25 -1.40 -6.73
N VAL A 75 3.31 -1.72 -6.00
CA VAL A 75 3.28 -2.61 -4.84
C VAL A 75 3.96 -1.99 -3.64
N GLY A 76 3.69 -2.51 -2.47
CA GLY A 76 4.44 -2.22 -1.25
C GLY A 76 3.56 -1.88 -0.06
N ASP A 77 4.25 -1.59 1.04
CA ASP A 77 3.64 -1.12 2.28
C ASP A 77 3.35 0.38 2.17
N LEU A 78 2.09 0.73 1.91
CA LEU A 78 1.66 2.12 1.85
C LEU A 78 1.28 2.67 3.24
N ASN A 79 1.35 1.85 4.28
CA ASN A 79 1.08 2.22 5.67
C ASN A 79 -0.29 2.88 5.90
N ILE A 80 -1.27 2.67 5.00
CA ILE A 80 -2.62 3.24 5.08
C ILE A 80 -3.65 2.19 4.70
N ALA A 81 -4.69 2.06 5.52
CA ALA A 81 -5.86 1.23 5.28
C ALA A 81 -7.03 2.13 4.84
N PRO A 82 -7.37 2.22 3.51
CA PRO A 82 -8.25 3.27 2.99
C PRO A 82 -9.74 3.05 3.22
N TYR A 83 -10.20 1.82 3.48
CA TYR A 83 -11.62 1.49 3.60
C TYR A 83 -11.98 0.96 4.99
N GLU A 84 -13.29 0.98 5.32
CA GLU A 84 -13.80 0.54 6.63
C GLU A 84 -13.44 -0.92 6.95
N ASN A 85 -13.47 -1.79 5.95
CA ASN A 85 -13.14 -3.21 6.10
C ASN A 85 -11.66 -3.53 5.83
N ASP A 86 -10.83 -2.50 5.66
CA ASP A 86 -9.37 -2.61 5.69
C ASP A 86 -8.79 -2.58 7.12
N VAL A 87 -9.64 -2.37 8.11
CA VAL A 87 -9.27 -2.33 9.53
C VAL A 87 -10.23 -3.14 10.38
N TRP A 88 -9.73 -3.62 11.52
CA TRP A 88 -10.53 -4.40 12.44
C TRP A 88 -11.72 -3.62 13.04
N SER A 89 -11.60 -2.30 13.19
CA SER A 89 -12.66 -1.40 13.66
C SER A 89 -12.46 0.02 13.10
N HIS A 90 -13.25 0.39 12.12
CA HIS A 90 -13.23 1.73 11.53
C HIS A 90 -13.41 2.81 12.61
N ARG A 91 -14.46 2.71 13.43
CA ARG A 91 -14.79 3.68 14.48
C ARG A 91 -13.65 3.94 15.46
N GLN A 92 -12.92 2.89 15.89
CA GLN A 92 -11.84 3.03 16.86
C GLN A 92 -10.54 3.56 16.23
N LEU A 93 -10.39 3.43 14.91
CA LEU A 93 -9.16 3.79 14.21
C LEU A 93 -9.23 5.11 13.45
N LEU A 94 -10.36 5.82 13.45
CA LEU A 94 -10.53 7.12 12.78
C LEU A 94 -9.49 8.18 13.19
N ASN A 95 -9.01 8.11 14.42
CA ASN A 95 -7.99 9.04 14.95
C ASN A 95 -6.65 8.32 15.20
N VAL A 96 -6.39 7.21 14.51
CA VAL A 96 -5.15 6.45 14.66
C VAL A 96 -4.41 6.45 13.33
N VAL A 97 -3.11 6.73 13.37
CA VAL A 97 -2.22 6.70 12.22
C VAL A 97 -2.42 5.40 11.43
N SER A 98 -2.44 5.50 10.12
CA SER A 98 -2.77 4.52 9.09
C SER A 98 -4.25 4.41 8.70
N HIS A 99 -5.18 5.12 9.41
CA HIS A 99 -6.60 5.10 9.05
C HIS A 99 -7.32 6.43 9.30
N THR A 100 -6.58 7.51 9.49
CA THR A 100 -7.18 8.84 9.65
C THR A 100 -7.82 9.34 8.34
N PRO A 101 -8.84 10.21 8.41
CA PRO A 101 -9.47 10.77 7.21
C PRO A 101 -8.46 11.38 6.22
N ILE A 102 -7.51 12.18 6.72
CA ILE A 102 -6.50 12.81 5.85
C ILE A 102 -5.62 11.77 5.13
N GLU A 103 -5.28 10.65 5.76
CA GLU A 103 -4.51 9.58 5.14
C GLU A 103 -5.34 8.85 4.08
N THR A 104 -6.55 8.45 4.45
CA THR A 104 -7.43 7.65 3.57
C THR A 104 -7.88 8.44 2.36
N GLU A 105 -8.18 9.74 2.51
CA GLU A 105 -8.53 10.65 1.42
C GLU A 105 -7.35 10.86 0.46
N ASN A 106 -6.14 11.11 0.99
CA ASN A 106 -4.95 11.24 0.14
C ASN A 106 -4.63 9.94 -0.61
N LEU A 107 -4.79 8.75 0.04
CA LEU A 107 -4.55 7.49 -0.64
C LEU A 107 -5.58 7.22 -1.75
N LYS A 108 -6.86 7.52 -1.50
CA LYS A 108 -7.92 7.43 -2.52
C LYS A 108 -7.68 8.42 -3.65
N LYS A 109 -7.20 9.63 -3.34
CA LYS A 109 -6.83 10.62 -4.34
C LYS A 109 -5.66 10.14 -5.20
N LEU A 110 -4.62 9.53 -4.59
CA LEU A 110 -3.50 8.93 -5.32
C LEU A 110 -3.97 7.82 -6.27
N LEU A 111 -4.88 6.97 -5.81
CA LEU A 111 -5.48 5.91 -6.63
C LEU A 111 -6.19 6.50 -7.86
N ASN A 112 -7.06 7.49 -7.64
CA ASN A 112 -7.89 8.08 -8.67
C ASN A 112 -7.07 8.94 -9.66
N ASP A 113 -6.26 9.87 -9.16
CA ASP A 113 -5.50 10.81 -10.00
C ASP A 113 -4.38 10.06 -10.78
N GLY A 114 -3.85 8.97 -10.24
CA GLY A 114 -2.86 8.11 -10.90
C GLY A 114 -3.46 7.08 -11.87
N ASN A 115 -4.79 7.02 -12.00
CA ASN A 115 -5.51 6.01 -12.79
C ASN A 115 -5.11 4.57 -12.40
N TRP A 116 -5.06 4.32 -11.09
CA TRP A 116 -4.76 3.02 -10.52
C TRP A 116 -6.04 2.26 -10.18
N VAL A 117 -5.97 0.95 -10.22
CA VAL A 117 -7.00 0.04 -9.72
C VAL A 117 -6.43 -0.77 -8.57
N ASP A 118 -7.06 -0.69 -7.42
CA ASP A 118 -6.75 -1.53 -6.24
C ASP A 118 -7.16 -2.98 -6.55
N ILE A 119 -6.18 -3.79 -6.91
CA ILE A 119 -6.46 -5.14 -7.38
C ILE A 119 -6.93 -6.07 -6.27
N MET A 120 -6.50 -5.82 -5.03
CA MET A 120 -6.99 -6.60 -3.89
C MET A 120 -8.50 -6.38 -3.71
N ARG A 121 -8.98 -5.13 -3.85
CA ARG A 121 -10.40 -4.81 -3.76
C ARG A 121 -11.20 -5.15 -5.02
N LYS A 122 -10.52 -5.46 -6.12
CA LYS A 122 -11.13 -6.05 -7.31
C LYS A 122 -11.48 -7.53 -7.10
N PHE A 123 -10.64 -8.27 -6.35
CA PHE A 123 -10.86 -9.70 -6.04
C PHE A 123 -11.62 -9.93 -4.74
N ILE A 124 -11.49 -9.04 -3.76
CA ILE A 124 -12.13 -9.13 -2.43
C ILE A 124 -13.09 -7.96 -2.28
N PRO A 125 -14.41 -8.20 -2.20
CA PRO A 125 -15.41 -7.15 -2.08
C PRO A 125 -15.16 -6.19 -0.91
N LEU A 126 -15.64 -4.93 -1.03
CA LEU A 126 -15.46 -3.91 0.01
C LEU A 126 -16.15 -4.27 1.33
N GLU A 127 -17.17 -5.13 1.29
CA GLU A 127 -17.93 -5.63 2.43
C GLU A 127 -17.14 -6.65 3.25
N GLU A 128 -16.10 -7.26 2.67
CA GLU A 128 -15.27 -8.25 3.33
C GLU A 128 -14.05 -7.63 3.98
N LYS A 129 -13.74 -8.08 5.19
CA LYS A 129 -12.51 -7.67 5.88
C LYS A 129 -11.30 -8.36 5.29
N VAL A 130 -10.28 -7.57 4.98
CA VAL A 130 -8.97 -8.07 4.55
C VAL A 130 -7.85 -7.30 5.25
N PHE A 131 -6.87 -8.04 5.76
CA PHE A 131 -5.74 -7.48 6.49
C PHE A 131 -4.46 -8.12 6.00
N SER A 132 -3.37 -7.33 5.96
CA SER A 132 -2.03 -7.79 5.62
C SER A 132 -1.05 -7.63 6.79
N TRP A 133 -1.46 -6.96 7.87
CA TRP A 133 -0.65 -6.62 9.02
C TRP A 133 -1.38 -6.83 10.35
N TRP A 134 -0.68 -7.35 11.38
CA TRP A 134 -1.15 -7.47 12.77
C TRP A 134 -0.02 -7.14 13.73
N SER A 135 -0.24 -6.18 14.63
CA SER A 135 0.76 -5.76 15.61
C SER A 135 1.29 -6.92 16.45
N TYR A 136 2.60 -6.98 16.66
CA TYR A 136 3.24 -7.89 17.62
C TYR A 136 2.79 -7.68 19.09
N ARG A 137 2.24 -6.52 19.42
CA ARG A 137 1.69 -6.24 20.74
C ARG A 137 0.48 -7.14 21.06
N ASN A 138 -0.18 -7.70 20.05
CA ASN A 138 -1.25 -8.68 20.22
C ASN A 138 -0.67 -10.09 20.22
N ARG A 139 -0.40 -10.65 21.43
CA ARG A 139 0.16 -12.00 21.57
C ARG A 139 -0.70 -13.07 20.89
N ASP A 140 -2.01 -13.00 21.07
CA ASP A 140 -2.98 -13.87 20.39
C ASP A 140 -3.63 -13.10 19.22
N TRP A 141 -2.89 -13.00 18.14
CA TRP A 141 -3.32 -12.27 16.96
C TRP A 141 -4.55 -12.91 16.30
N LYS A 142 -4.72 -14.25 16.36
CA LYS A 142 -5.88 -14.97 15.83
C LYS A 142 -7.15 -14.61 16.56
N LYS A 143 -7.15 -14.71 17.90
CA LYS A 143 -8.31 -14.42 18.74
C LYS A 143 -8.71 -12.95 18.66
N SER A 144 -7.76 -12.04 18.70
CA SER A 144 -8.03 -10.60 18.64
C SER A 144 -8.40 -10.15 17.23
N ASN A 145 -7.78 -10.74 16.21
CA ASN A 145 -7.86 -10.40 14.78
C ASN A 145 -7.85 -8.89 14.48
N ARG A 146 -7.05 -8.12 15.26
CA ARG A 146 -6.93 -6.67 15.13
C ARG A 146 -5.95 -6.30 14.01
N GLY A 147 -6.29 -6.68 12.78
CA GLY A 147 -5.48 -6.43 11.60
C GLY A 147 -5.79 -5.12 10.90
N ARG A 148 -4.90 -4.75 9.97
CA ARG A 148 -5.03 -3.65 9.01
C ARG A 148 -4.51 -4.10 7.65
N ARG A 149 -5.06 -3.57 6.57
CA ARG A 149 -4.51 -3.73 5.23
C ARG A 149 -3.57 -2.58 4.93
N LEU A 150 -2.27 -2.79 5.05
CA LEU A 150 -1.23 -1.78 4.83
C LEU A 150 -0.46 -2.00 3.53
N ASP A 151 -0.42 -3.26 3.08
CA ASP A 151 0.25 -3.68 1.85
C ASP A 151 -0.73 -3.65 0.68
N HIS A 152 -0.32 -3.07 -0.41
CA HIS A 152 -1.16 -2.83 -1.56
C HIS A 152 -0.56 -3.39 -2.85
N VAL A 153 -1.43 -3.77 -3.77
CA VAL A 153 -1.10 -4.10 -5.15
C VAL A 153 -2.09 -3.38 -6.05
N TRP A 154 -1.58 -2.44 -6.83
CA TRP A 154 -2.37 -1.66 -7.77
C TRP A 154 -1.88 -1.88 -9.19
N LEU A 155 -2.79 -1.90 -10.14
CA LEU A 155 -2.50 -2.01 -11.57
C LEU A 155 -3.04 -0.79 -12.31
N SER A 156 -2.39 -0.41 -13.40
CA SER A 156 -3.03 0.42 -14.41
C SER A 156 -4.15 -0.37 -15.11
N GLU A 157 -5.16 0.33 -15.62
CA GLU A 157 -6.36 -0.28 -16.19
C GLU A 157 -6.04 -1.27 -17.33
N ASP A 158 -5.03 -0.97 -18.13
CA ASP A 158 -4.58 -1.80 -19.27
C ASP A 158 -3.94 -3.15 -18.86
N LEU A 159 -3.66 -3.37 -17.58
CA LEU A 159 -3.19 -4.65 -17.03
C LEU A 159 -4.28 -5.48 -16.32
N LEU A 160 -5.50 -4.95 -16.19
CA LEU A 160 -6.54 -5.63 -15.40
C LEU A 160 -6.92 -7.01 -15.93
N SER A 161 -6.99 -7.16 -17.25
CA SER A 161 -7.33 -8.46 -17.87
C SER A 161 -6.25 -9.51 -17.68
N SER A 162 -5.03 -9.10 -17.35
CA SER A 162 -3.90 -9.99 -17.08
C SER A 162 -3.90 -10.56 -15.65
N ALA A 163 -4.62 -9.92 -14.70
CA ALA A 163 -4.67 -10.37 -13.32
C ALA A 163 -5.52 -11.64 -13.18
N LYS A 164 -4.97 -12.70 -12.59
CA LYS A 164 -5.61 -14.02 -12.50
C LYS A 164 -6.07 -14.35 -11.08
N LYS A 165 -5.25 -14.06 -10.08
CA LYS A 165 -5.51 -14.47 -8.71
C LYS A 165 -4.84 -13.54 -7.72
N MET A 166 -5.54 -13.28 -6.60
CA MET A 166 -5.01 -12.50 -5.48
C MET A 166 -5.05 -13.35 -4.22
N ILE A 167 -3.94 -13.43 -3.49
CA ILE A 167 -3.82 -14.25 -2.28
C ILE A 167 -3.18 -13.40 -1.17
N VAL A 168 -3.79 -13.44 0.01
CA VAL A 168 -3.19 -12.94 1.25
C VAL A 168 -2.86 -14.14 2.12
N TYR A 169 -1.58 -14.46 2.29
CA TYR A 169 -1.12 -15.63 3.05
C TYR A 169 -1.14 -15.37 4.55
N LYS A 170 -2.33 -15.32 5.12
CA LYS A 170 -2.56 -15.02 6.55
C LYS A 170 -1.85 -16.02 7.47
N GLU A 171 -1.71 -17.26 7.04
CA GLU A 171 -1.04 -18.34 7.78
C GLU A 171 0.45 -18.07 8.01
N ALA A 172 1.07 -17.18 7.24
CA ALA A 172 2.45 -16.77 7.46
C ALA A 172 2.68 -16.10 8.83
N ARG A 173 1.61 -15.60 9.48
CA ARG A 173 1.67 -15.09 10.86
C ARG A 173 1.89 -16.19 11.92
N ASP A 174 1.77 -17.47 11.55
CA ASP A 174 2.00 -18.61 12.41
C ASP A 174 3.37 -19.27 12.21
N TRP A 175 4.17 -18.75 11.28
CA TRP A 175 5.52 -19.31 11.05
C TRP A 175 6.43 -19.07 12.24
N GLU A 176 7.50 -19.85 12.34
CA GLU A 176 8.55 -19.58 13.31
C GLU A 176 9.17 -18.20 13.04
N LYS A 177 9.17 -17.32 14.07
CA LYS A 177 9.62 -15.91 13.96
C LYS A 177 8.93 -15.15 12.80
N PRO A 178 7.59 -15.08 12.79
CA PRO A 178 6.87 -14.47 11.68
C PRO A 178 7.07 -12.95 11.63
N SER A 179 6.92 -12.37 10.45
CA SER A 179 6.73 -10.92 10.31
C SER A 179 5.36 -10.50 10.87
N ASP A 180 5.19 -9.24 11.23
CA ASP A 180 3.89 -8.63 11.52
C ASP A 180 3.09 -8.35 10.24
N HIS A 181 3.73 -8.38 9.06
CA HIS A 181 3.09 -8.43 7.75
C HIS A 181 3.00 -9.87 7.23
N VAL A 182 2.04 -10.12 6.36
CA VAL A 182 1.92 -11.39 5.62
C VAL A 182 2.16 -11.16 4.13
N PRO A 183 2.63 -12.18 3.39
CA PRO A 183 2.78 -12.07 1.95
C PRO A 183 1.43 -11.80 1.26
N VAL A 184 1.45 -10.82 0.37
CA VAL A 184 0.38 -10.49 -0.57
C VAL A 184 0.86 -10.84 -1.97
N VAL A 185 0.16 -11.72 -2.66
CA VAL A 185 0.58 -12.28 -3.94
C VAL A 185 -0.48 -12.02 -4.99
N LEU A 186 -0.06 -11.41 -6.09
CA LEU A 186 -0.82 -11.32 -7.33
C LEU A 186 -0.21 -12.26 -8.37
N GLU A 187 -1.02 -13.16 -8.90
CA GLU A 187 -0.71 -13.92 -10.11
C GLU A 187 -1.21 -13.14 -11.32
N ILE A 188 -0.29 -12.86 -12.25
CA ILE A 188 -0.56 -12.01 -13.41
C ILE A 188 0.19 -12.51 -14.65
N ASP A 189 -0.48 -12.54 -15.80
CA ASP A 189 0.11 -12.85 -17.11
C ASP A 189 0.59 -11.54 -17.77
N LEU A 190 1.91 -11.39 -17.95
CA LEU A 190 2.55 -10.18 -18.48
C LEU A 190 3.15 -10.38 -19.88
#